data_f59dcfb6a005f8b4225aabb18fe25c81
#
_entry.id   f59dcfb6a005f8b4225aabb18fe25c81
#
_cell.length_a   1.000
_cell.length_b   1.000
_cell.length_c   1.000
_cell.angle_alpha   90.00
_cell.angle_beta   90.00
_cell.angle_gamma   90.00
#
_symmetry.space_group_name_H-M   'P 1'
#
loop_
_entity.id
_entity.type
_entity.pdbx_description
1 polymer ?
#
loop_
_entity_poly.entity_id
_entity_poly.type
_entity_poly.pdbx_seq_one_letter_code
_entity_poly.pdbx_strand_id
1 'polypeptide(L)'
;QVMQYVEAKGRAELLKTSTGDALDALAALFGITRQEARRATCIVRFTLSGQRSEPTAIPAGTRVKTQDGKYFNTVDYAEVTAGELTVDVDVQAEEAGAESSGIAAGEIDTLVDPIPYVASVESIEASTGGLDIEDDDGLTERVWLAPSKYSCAGPRDAYAYYVKEWRTDVDDVQIVSPEPCVVHVYVVLDGGVLPTETEREELAAYLNGDTIRPLTDIVSCPAAEEVPYDISLTYWIASRDQKSAGTIQAQVEAAVDAYESWQRKMGRDINPTELVYRVRACLLYTSPSPRDRSVS
;
A
#
# COMPACT_ATOMS: atom_id res chain seq x y z
N GLN A 1 29.32 20.43 -17.88
CA GLN A 1 28.14 19.94 -18.62
C GLN A 1 28.37 18.59 -19.29
N VAL A 2 29.45 18.40 -20.11
CA VAL A 2 29.72 17.12 -20.79
C VAL A 2 29.96 15.99 -19.80
N MET A 3 30.77 16.21 -18.75
CA MET A 3 31.05 15.21 -17.70
C MET A 3 29.76 14.81 -16.94
N GLN A 4 28.90 15.76 -16.61
CA GLN A 4 27.61 15.49 -15.96
C GLN A 4 26.67 14.68 -16.87
N TYR A 5 26.67 14.97 -18.17
CA TYR A 5 25.91 14.21 -19.15
C TYR A 5 26.40 12.77 -19.28
N VAL A 6 27.71 12.55 -19.33
CA VAL A 6 28.31 11.20 -19.40
C VAL A 6 28.03 10.42 -18.13
N GLU A 7 28.12 11.07 -16.95
CA GLU A 7 27.77 10.43 -15.67
C GLU A 7 26.28 10.06 -15.60
N ALA A 8 25.39 10.97 -15.99
CA ALA A 8 23.95 10.70 -16.02
C ALA A 8 23.61 9.55 -16.98
N LYS A 9 24.24 9.52 -18.16
CA LYS A 9 24.09 8.39 -19.10
C LYS A 9 24.58 7.09 -18.51
N GLY A 10 25.76 7.09 -17.91
CA GLY A 10 26.31 5.87 -17.27
C GLY A 10 25.44 5.36 -16.12
N ARG A 11 24.81 6.23 -15.37
CA ARG A 11 23.85 5.86 -14.31
C ARG A 11 22.57 5.27 -14.89
N ALA A 12 22.07 5.82 -16.00
CA ALA A 12 20.86 5.34 -16.66
C ALA A 12 21.01 3.92 -17.28
N GLU A 13 22.22 3.45 -17.52
CA GLU A 13 22.50 2.11 -18.04
C GLU A 13 22.58 1.02 -16.96
N LEU A 14 22.58 1.39 -15.69
CA LEU A 14 22.70 0.45 -14.56
C LEU A 14 21.36 0.34 -13.83
N LEU A 15 20.82 -0.85 -13.67
CA LEU A 15 19.54 -1.10 -12.99
C LEU A 15 19.43 -0.38 -11.64
N LYS A 16 20.49 -0.38 -10.84
CA LYS A 16 20.51 0.23 -9.50
C LYS A 16 20.41 1.75 -9.49
N THR A 17 20.69 2.42 -10.58
CA THR A 17 20.75 3.90 -10.65
C THR A 17 19.94 4.48 -11.79
N SER A 18 19.25 3.65 -12.55
CA SER A 18 18.33 4.04 -13.60
C SER A 18 17.00 4.47 -12.99
N THR A 19 16.34 5.43 -13.62
CA THR A 19 15.04 5.98 -13.20
C THR A 19 14.16 6.29 -14.41
N GLY A 20 12.84 6.33 -14.22
CA GLY A 20 11.88 6.71 -15.25
C GLY A 20 12.01 5.89 -16.53
N ASP A 21 11.92 6.54 -17.70
CA ASP A 21 11.93 5.90 -19.03
C ASP A 21 13.16 5.02 -19.28
N ALA A 22 14.32 5.35 -18.70
CA ALA A 22 15.52 4.55 -18.84
C ALA A 22 15.40 3.22 -18.08
N LEU A 23 14.79 3.25 -16.89
CA LEU A 23 14.49 2.06 -16.12
C LEU A 23 13.43 1.20 -16.81
N ASP A 24 12.39 1.83 -17.37
CA ASP A 24 11.34 1.14 -18.13
C ASP A 24 11.92 0.41 -19.36
N ALA A 25 12.91 1.04 -20.04
CA ALA A 25 13.62 0.41 -21.16
C ALA A 25 14.46 -0.80 -20.72
N LEU A 26 15.09 -0.73 -19.53
CA LEU A 26 15.80 -1.88 -18.96
C LEU A 26 14.83 -3.00 -18.55
N ALA A 27 13.71 -2.67 -17.95
CA ALA A 27 12.66 -3.62 -17.55
C ALA A 27 12.10 -4.37 -18.77
N ALA A 28 11.91 -3.67 -19.90
CA ALA A 28 11.42 -4.25 -21.14
C ALA A 28 12.33 -5.36 -21.69
N LEU A 29 13.64 -5.35 -21.40
CA LEU A 29 14.57 -6.44 -21.78
C LEU A 29 14.20 -7.77 -21.11
N PHE A 30 13.55 -7.71 -19.95
CA PHE A 30 13.08 -8.87 -19.21
C PHE A 30 11.57 -9.15 -19.46
N GLY A 31 10.95 -8.41 -20.38
CA GLY A 31 9.50 -8.51 -20.64
C GLY A 31 8.65 -7.98 -19.48
N ILE A 32 9.17 -7.04 -18.70
CA ILE A 32 8.49 -6.41 -17.58
C ILE A 32 8.09 -5.00 -17.98
N THR A 33 6.86 -4.62 -17.65
CA THR A 33 6.35 -3.26 -17.76
C THR A 33 5.98 -2.74 -16.37
N ARG A 34 6.09 -1.43 -16.18
CA ARG A 34 5.65 -0.76 -14.96
C ARG A 34 4.18 -1.04 -14.73
N GLN A 35 3.80 -1.32 -13.49
CA GLN A 35 2.40 -1.53 -13.13
C GLN A 35 1.68 -0.18 -13.10
N GLU A 36 0.54 -0.15 -13.77
CA GLU A 36 -0.32 1.03 -13.84
C GLU A 36 -1.06 1.23 -12.51
N ALA A 37 -1.40 2.49 -12.22
CA ALA A 37 -2.25 2.82 -11.09
C ALA A 37 -3.62 2.14 -11.22
N ARG A 38 -4.16 1.66 -10.09
CA ARG A 38 -5.48 1.03 -10.03
C ARG A 38 -6.50 1.96 -9.38
N ARG A 39 -7.73 1.85 -9.84
CA ARG A 39 -8.85 2.62 -9.28
C ARG A 39 -9.46 1.88 -8.10
N ALA A 40 -9.80 2.62 -7.04
CA ALA A 40 -10.54 2.05 -5.93
C ALA A 40 -11.98 1.71 -6.34
N THR A 41 -12.52 0.66 -5.73
CA THR A 41 -13.91 0.23 -5.89
C THR A 41 -14.65 0.25 -4.55
N CYS A 42 -15.95 0.41 -4.58
CA CYS A 42 -16.82 0.44 -3.42
C CYS A 42 -18.25 0.09 -3.83
N ILE A 43 -19.08 -0.32 -2.89
CA ILE A 43 -20.54 -0.48 -3.11
C ILE A 43 -21.27 0.73 -2.52
N VAL A 44 -22.11 1.35 -3.36
CA VAL A 44 -22.93 2.49 -2.97
C VAL A 44 -24.41 2.12 -3.05
N ARG A 45 -25.14 2.41 -1.99
CA ARG A 45 -26.59 2.24 -1.90
C ARG A 45 -27.29 3.49 -2.38
N PHE A 46 -28.14 3.34 -3.38
CA PHE A 46 -29.07 4.36 -3.84
C PHE A 46 -30.42 4.14 -3.16
N THR A 47 -30.98 5.20 -2.55
CA THR A 47 -32.26 5.15 -1.85
C THR A 47 -33.24 6.07 -2.52
N LEU A 48 -34.46 5.56 -2.85
CA LEU A 48 -35.51 6.33 -3.42
C LEU A 48 -36.31 7.10 -2.34
N SER A 49 -36.93 8.22 -2.73
CA SER A 49 -37.78 9.03 -1.87
C SER A 49 -39.11 8.36 -1.49
N GLY A 50 -39.48 7.27 -2.16
CA GLY A 50 -40.66 6.47 -1.91
C GLY A 50 -40.79 5.30 -2.85
N GLN A 51 -41.58 4.29 -2.47
CA GLN A 51 -41.82 3.11 -3.30
C GLN A 51 -42.51 3.49 -4.60
N ARG A 52 -42.09 2.89 -5.70
CA ARG A 52 -42.64 3.12 -7.03
C ARG A 52 -43.18 1.83 -7.63
N SER A 53 -44.23 1.99 -8.46
CA SER A 53 -44.80 0.88 -9.23
C SER A 53 -43.99 0.57 -10.50
N GLU A 54 -43.07 1.44 -10.89
CA GLU A 54 -42.18 1.29 -12.06
C GLU A 54 -40.74 1.30 -11.60
N PRO A 55 -39.83 0.51 -12.25
CA PRO A 55 -38.45 0.51 -11.91
C PRO A 55 -37.79 1.88 -12.15
N THR A 56 -36.80 2.21 -11.34
CA THR A 56 -36.03 3.46 -11.48
C THR A 56 -34.59 3.09 -11.92
N ALA A 57 -34.23 3.57 -13.10
CA ALA A 57 -32.92 3.30 -13.69
C ALA A 57 -31.81 4.14 -13.04
N ILE A 58 -30.68 3.52 -12.80
CA ILE A 58 -29.42 4.15 -12.43
C ILE A 58 -28.43 3.85 -13.57
N PRO A 59 -28.14 4.82 -14.43
CA PRO A 59 -27.22 4.62 -15.56
C PRO A 59 -25.80 4.31 -15.10
N ALA A 60 -25.08 3.51 -15.91
CA ALA A 60 -23.65 3.40 -15.78
C ALA A 60 -22.99 4.78 -15.96
N GLY A 61 -21.92 5.05 -15.24
CA GLY A 61 -21.25 6.35 -15.25
C GLY A 61 -21.91 7.44 -14.41
N THR A 62 -22.97 7.11 -13.62
CA THR A 62 -23.55 8.04 -12.65
C THR A 62 -22.51 8.42 -11.60
N ARG A 63 -22.27 9.73 -11.43
CA ARG A 63 -21.23 10.22 -10.52
C ARG A 63 -21.75 10.43 -9.11
N VAL A 64 -21.01 9.88 -8.17
CA VAL A 64 -21.14 10.13 -6.75
C VAL A 64 -19.81 10.65 -6.20
N LYS A 65 -19.81 11.35 -5.07
CA LYS A 65 -18.57 11.90 -4.50
C LYS A 65 -18.60 11.92 -2.98
N THR A 66 -17.40 12.04 -2.41
CA THR A 66 -17.20 12.40 -1.00
C THR A 66 -17.33 13.91 -0.81
N GLN A 67 -17.44 14.37 0.44
CA GLN A 67 -17.43 15.79 0.78
C GLN A 67 -16.07 16.44 0.43
N ASP A 68 -14.98 15.69 0.49
CA ASP A 68 -13.63 16.14 0.12
C ASP A 68 -13.44 16.25 -1.40
N GLY A 69 -14.43 15.86 -2.21
CA GLY A 69 -14.39 16.04 -3.66
C GLY A 69 -13.77 14.90 -4.45
N LYS A 70 -13.63 13.71 -3.89
CA LYS A 70 -13.24 12.51 -4.62
C LYS A 70 -14.45 11.91 -5.34
N TYR A 71 -14.32 11.68 -6.64
CA TYR A 71 -15.42 11.24 -7.50
C TYR A 71 -15.36 9.74 -7.75
N PHE A 72 -16.55 9.12 -7.77
CA PHE A 72 -16.76 7.72 -8.14
C PHE A 72 -17.87 7.63 -9.18
N ASN A 73 -17.76 6.68 -10.09
CA ASN A 73 -18.73 6.45 -11.15
C ASN A 73 -19.30 5.04 -11.02
N THR A 74 -20.62 4.87 -11.21
CA THR A 74 -21.21 3.54 -11.30
C THR A 74 -20.61 2.78 -12.48
N VAL A 75 -20.19 1.52 -12.23
CA VAL A 75 -19.54 0.68 -13.24
C VAL A 75 -20.57 0.21 -14.26
N ASP A 76 -21.66 -0.36 -13.78
CA ASP A 76 -22.72 -0.95 -14.59
C ASP A 76 -24.05 -0.24 -14.42
N TYR A 77 -24.95 -0.51 -15.37
CA TYR A 77 -26.34 -0.14 -15.25
C TYR A 77 -27.02 -0.95 -14.15
N ALA A 78 -27.77 -0.25 -13.30
CA ALA A 78 -28.59 -0.87 -12.28
C ALA A 78 -30.01 -0.27 -12.30
N GLU A 79 -30.96 -0.95 -11.65
CA GLU A 79 -32.30 -0.44 -11.46
C GLU A 79 -32.85 -0.79 -10.07
N VAL A 80 -33.56 0.14 -9.46
CA VAL A 80 -34.39 -0.14 -8.29
C VAL A 80 -35.65 -0.80 -8.80
N THR A 81 -35.88 -2.07 -8.45
CA THR A 81 -37.06 -2.82 -8.88
C THR A 81 -38.36 -2.22 -8.33
N ALA A 82 -39.46 -2.43 -9.06
CA ALA A 82 -40.78 -1.93 -8.63
C ALA A 82 -41.16 -2.47 -7.24
N GLY A 83 -41.50 -1.57 -6.33
CA GLY A 83 -41.85 -1.90 -4.95
C GLY A 83 -40.68 -1.88 -3.97
N GLU A 84 -39.44 -1.80 -4.44
CA GLU A 84 -38.25 -1.65 -3.59
C GLU A 84 -37.88 -0.17 -3.40
N LEU A 85 -37.11 0.10 -2.36
CA LEU A 85 -36.65 1.45 -2.01
C LEU A 85 -35.16 1.66 -2.28
N THR A 86 -34.37 0.58 -2.34
CA THR A 86 -32.91 0.67 -2.41
C THR A 86 -32.35 -0.29 -3.45
N VAL A 87 -31.19 0.07 -3.98
CA VAL A 87 -30.34 -0.82 -4.77
C VAL A 87 -28.88 -0.54 -4.45
N ASP A 88 -28.10 -1.60 -4.36
CA ASP A 88 -26.66 -1.55 -4.15
C ASP A 88 -25.97 -1.66 -5.50
N VAL A 89 -25.03 -0.75 -5.78
CA VAL A 89 -24.37 -0.62 -7.09
C VAL A 89 -22.88 -0.48 -6.89
N ASP A 90 -22.11 -1.22 -7.68
CA ASP A 90 -20.66 -1.09 -7.72
C ASP A 90 -20.24 0.23 -8.34
N VAL A 91 -19.36 0.94 -7.65
CA VAL A 91 -18.77 2.19 -8.11
C VAL A 91 -17.25 2.08 -8.15
N GLN A 92 -16.64 2.82 -9.05
CA GLN A 92 -15.19 2.89 -9.23
C GLN A 92 -14.75 4.34 -9.18
N ALA A 93 -13.61 4.61 -8.52
CA ALA A 93 -13.02 5.94 -8.47
C ALA A 93 -12.74 6.48 -9.88
N GLU A 94 -12.98 7.77 -10.11
CA GLU A 94 -12.67 8.43 -11.38
C GLU A 94 -11.16 8.53 -11.60
N GLU A 95 -10.41 8.78 -10.55
CA GLU A 95 -8.95 8.81 -10.58
C GLU A 95 -8.37 7.52 -10.02
N ALA A 96 -7.34 7.00 -10.69
CA ALA A 96 -6.58 5.87 -10.19
C ALA A 96 -5.58 6.36 -9.14
N GLY A 97 -5.30 5.54 -8.13
CA GLY A 97 -4.36 5.85 -7.07
C GLY A 97 -4.82 5.38 -5.70
N ALA A 98 -3.90 5.32 -4.77
CA ALA A 98 -4.14 4.90 -3.40
C ALA A 98 -5.03 5.89 -2.62
N GLU A 99 -5.03 7.17 -2.99
CA GLU A 99 -5.80 8.22 -2.29
C GLU A 99 -7.32 7.99 -2.26
N SER A 100 -7.84 7.21 -3.23
CA SER A 100 -9.27 6.87 -3.29
C SER A 100 -9.61 5.58 -2.54
N SER A 101 -8.61 4.89 -1.97
CA SER A 101 -8.77 3.72 -1.11
C SER A 101 -8.87 4.13 0.37
N GLY A 102 -9.55 3.29 1.17
CA GLY A 102 -9.68 3.52 2.62
C GLY A 102 -10.71 4.58 3.01
N ILE A 103 -11.52 5.07 2.07
CA ILE A 103 -12.65 5.97 2.37
C ILE A 103 -13.69 5.15 3.14
N ALA A 104 -14.04 5.60 4.33
CA ALA A 104 -14.93 4.85 5.21
C ALA A 104 -16.36 4.72 4.65
N ALA A 105 -17.08 3.70 5.13
CA ALA A 105 -18.50 3.55 4.82
C ALA A 105 -19.28 4.81 5.24
N GLY A 106 -20.18 5.29 4.38
CA GLY A 106 -20.98 6.49 4.61
C GLY A 106 -20.33 7.80 4.12
N GLU A 107 -19.05 7.82 3.75
CA GLU A 107 -18.38 9.05 3.31
C GLU A 107 -18.60 9.39 1.84
N ILE A 108 -19.00 8.42 1.00
CA ILE A 108 -19.45 8.67 -0.37
C ILE A 108 -20.97 8.86 -0.32
N ASP A 109 -21.39 10.10 -0.08
CA ASP A 109 -22.75 10.45 0.30
C ASP A 109 -23.46 11.44 -0.64
N THR A 110 -22.74 11.96 -1.63
CA THR A 110 -23.23 13.03 -2.48
C THR A 110 -23.43 12.56 -3.91
N LEU A 111 -24.68 12.63 -4.41
CA LEU A 111 -25.01 12.39 -5.81
C LEU A 111 -24.70 13.66 -6.63
N VAL A 112 -23.84 13.53 -7.64
CA VAL A 112 -23.41 14.64 -8.51
C VAL A 112 -24.39 14.84 -9.66
N ASP A 113 -24.83 13.73 -10.27
CA ASP A 113 -25.75 13.74 -11.40
C ASP A 113 -27.16 13.38 -10.87
N PRO A 114 -28.06 14.37 -10.65
CA PRO A 114 -29.36 14.11 -10.05
C PRO A 114 -30.18 13.11 -10.89
N ILE A 115 -30.63 12.04 -10.25
CA ILE A 115 -31.56 11.07 -10.86
C ILE A 115 -32.93 11.28 -10.26
N PRO A 116 -33.98 11.34 -11.08
CA PRO A 116 -35.35 11.50 -10.60
C PRO A 116 -35.70 10.41 -9.57
N TYR A 117 -36.32 10.84 -8.48
CA TYR A 117 -36.80 9.99 -7.37
C TYR A 117 -35.68 9.39 -6.46
N VAL A 118 -34.39 9.53 -6.76
CA VAL A 118 -33.33 9.20 -5.82
C VAL A 118 -33.26 10.30 -4.76
N ALA A 119 -33.35 9.91 -3.50
CA ALA A 119 -33.33 10.83 -2.35
C ALA A 119 -31.92 10.95 -1.75
N SER A 120 -31.21 9.85 -1.66
CA SER A 120 -29.84 9.80 -1.10
C SER A 120 -29.02 8.67 -1.69
N VAL A 121 -27.71 8.82 -1.55
CA VAL A 121 -26.70 7.81 -1.85
C VAL A 121 -25.78 7.68 -0.66
N GLU A 122 -25.27 6.49 -0.40
CA GLU A 122 -24.37 6.24 0.72
C GLU A 122 -23.53 5.00 0.43
N SER A 123 -22.21 5.08 0.67
CA SER A 123 -21.36 3.87 0.59
C SER A 123 -21.64 2.96 1.78
N ILE A 124 -21.83 1.67 1.52
CA ILE A 124 -22.15 0.68 2.55
C ILE A 124 -20.89 -0.01 3.11
N GLU A 125 -19.79 0.12 2.42
CA GLU A 125 -18.49 -0.41 2.80
C GLU A 125 -17.37 0.60 2.51
N ALA A 126 -16.19 0.35 3.05
CA ALA A 126 -15.02 1.18 2.74
C ALA A 126 -14.53 0.92 1.31
N SER A 127 -14.02 1.97 0.66
CA SER A 127 -13.42 1.82 -0.66
C SER A 127 -12.08 1.05 -0.58
N THR A 128 -11.82 0.18 -1.55
CA THR A 128 -10.64 -0.69 -1.59
C THR A 128 -10.06 -0.80 -2.99
N GLY A 129 -8.82 -1.31 -3.09
CA GLY A 129 -8.19 -1.70 -4.36
C GLY A 129 -7.56 -0.58 -5.17
N GLY A 130 -7.61 0.68 -4.70
CA GLY A 130 -6.87 1.78 -5.33
C GLY A 130 -5.38 1.67 -5.02
N LEU A 131 -4.54 1.70 -6.05
CA LEU A 131 -3.08 1.61 -5.95
C LEU A 131 -2.44 2.68 -6.84
N ASP A 132 -1.34 3.24 -6.38
CA ASP A 132 -0.54 4.15 -7.18
C ASP A 132 0.23 3.39 -8.28
N ILE A 133 0.71 4.13 -9.27
CA ILE A 133 1.63 3.60 -10.26
C ILE A 133 2.89 3.12 -9.55
N GLU A 134 3.43 1.99 -10.00
CA GLU A 134 4.66 1.42 -9.46
C GLU A 134 5.80 2.44 -9.53
N ASP A 135 6.48 2.65 -8.43
CA ASP A 135 7.62 3.54 -8.36
C ASP A 135 8.90 2.92 -8.96
N ASP A 136 9.98 3.69 -9.02
CA ASP A 136 11.23 3.23 -9.59
C ASP A 136 11.91 2.15 -8.72
N ASP A 137 11.73 2.20 -7.42
CA ASP A 137 12.31 1.22 -6.49
C ASP A 137 11.61 -0.13 -6.62
N GLY A 138 10.28 -0.15 -6.67
CA GLY A 138 9.47 -1.35 -6.88
C GLY A 138 9.77 -2.03 -8.22
N LEU A 139 9.81 -1.24 -9.31
CA LEU A 139 10.17 -1.76 -10.62
C LEU A 139 11.60 -2.32 -10.65
N THR A 140 12.56 -1.62 -10.02
CA THR A 140 13.95 -2.09 -9.91
C THR A 140 14.02 -3.44 -9.21
N GLU A 141 13.28 -3.62 -8.12
CA GLU A 141 13.25 -4.86 -7.37
C GLU A 141 12.62 -6.00 -8.17
N ARG A 142 11.51 -5.74 -8.89
CA ARG A 142 10.90 -6.74 -9.78
C ARG A 142 11.84 -7.15 -10.91
N VAL A 143 12.54 -6.20 -11.53
CA VAL A 143 13.53 -6.50 -12.57
C VAL A 143 14.69 -7.32 -11.99
N TRP A 144 15.14 -7.03 -10.77
CA TRP A 144 16.18 -7.80 -10.10
C TRP A 144 15.74 -9.24 -9.80
N LEU A 145 14.49 -9.45 -9.43
CA LEU A 145 13.90 -10.76 -9.15
C LEU A 145 13.51 -11.55 -10.42
N ALA A 146 13.35 -10.86 -11.55
CA ALA A 146 12.86 -11.44 -12.79
C ALA A 146 13.58 -12.71 -13.28
N PRO A 147 14.92 -12.83 -13.18
CA PRO A 147 15.61 -14.06 -13.56
C PRO A 147 15.11 -15.29 -12.78
N SER A 148 14.67 -15.12 -11.54
CA SER A 148 14.22 -16.20 -10.66
C SER A 148 12.88 -16.79 -11.07
N LYS A 149 12.00 -16.01 -11.76
CA LYS A 149 10.69 -16.49 -12.24
C LYS A 149 10.80 -17.62 -13.27
N TYR A 150 11.92 -17.69 -13.98
CA TYR A 150 12.15 -18.75 -14.98
C TYR A 150 12.59 -20.08 -14.36
N SER A 151 12.80 -20.14 -13.06
CA SER A 151 13.18 -21.36 -12.35
C SER A 151 11.96 -22.23 -12.08
N CYS A 152 11.94 -23.42 -12.63
CA CYS A 152 10.87 -24.41 -12.37
C CYS A 152 10.99 -25.10 -11.01
N ALA A 153 12.00 -24.75 -10.20
CA ALA A 153 12.25 -25.40 -8.90
C ALA A 153 11.63 -24.67 -7.70
N GLY A 154 10.87 -23.59 -7.93
CA GLY A 154 10.21 -22.82 -6.87
C GLY A 154 11.16 -22.14 -5.88
N PRO A 155 12.20 -21.41 -6.31
CA PRO A 155 13.06 -20.69 -5.38
C PRO A 155 12.28 -19.59 -4.67
N ARG A 156 12.72 -19.19 -3.46
CA ARG A 156 12.09 -18.11 -2.69
C ARG A 156 11.93 -16.84 -3.52
N ASP A 157 12.95 -16.45 -4.27
CA ASP A 157 12.93 -15.25 -5.09
C ASP A 157 11.89 -15.29 -6.21
N ALA A 158 11.53 -16.48 -6.71
CA ALA A 158 10.45 -16.62 -7.70
C ALA A 158 9.09 -16.28 -7.05
N TYR A 159 8.81 -16.82 -5.87
CA TYR A 159 7.58 -16.48 -5.14
C TYR A 159 7.56 -14.99 -4.77
N ALA A 160 8.69 -14.43 -4.31
CA ALA A 160 8.79 -13.00 -4.01
C ALA A 160 8.51 -12.15 -5.25
N TYR A 161 9.03 -12.55 -6.42
CA TYR A 161 8.72 -11.89 -7.69
C TYR A 161 7.21 -11.86 -7.97
N TYR A 162 6.54 -13.01 -7.89
CA TYR A 162 5.11 -13.10 -8.19
C TYR A 162 4.24 -12.33 -7.18
N VAL A 163 4.63 -12.29 -5.90
CA VAL A 163 3.91 -11.48 -4.90
C VAL A 163 4.01 -9.99 -5.25
N LYS A 164 5.19 -9.50 -5.64
CA LYS A 164 5.39 -8.12 -6.08
C LYS A 164 4.76 -7.82 -7.45
N GLU A 165 4.56 -8.83 -8.29
CA GLU A 165 3.79 -8.70 -9.53
C GLU A 165 2.27 -8.61 -9.27
N TRP A 166 1.79 -9.20 -8.18
CA TRP A 166 0.39 -9.16 -7.79
C TRP A 166 -0.07 -7.77 -7.35
N ARG A 167 0.74 -7.05 -6.52
CA ARG A 167 0.42 -5.71 -6.00
C ARG A 167 1.68 -4.85 -5.83
N THR A 168 1.52 -3.54 -6.09
CA THR A 168 2.62 -2.55 -5.98
C THR A 168 2.91 -2.13 -4.55
N ASP A 169 1.94 -2.24 -3.65
CA ASP A 169 2.03 -1.83 -2.25
C ASP A 169 2.56 -2.93 -1.31
N VAL A 170 3.25 -3.92 -1.84
CA VAL A 170 3.91 -4.96 -1.05
C VAL A 170 5.26 -4.46 -0.55
N ASP A 171 5.36 -4.18 0.76
CA ASP A 171 6.60 -3.72 1.41
C ASP A 171 7.55 -4.88 1.76
N ASP A 172 7.03 -6.00 2.28
CA ASP A 172 7.86 -7.13 2.69
C ASP A 172 7.22 -8.48 2.42
N VAL A 173 8.04 -9.46 2.03
CA VAL A 173 7.61 -10.82 1.69
C VAL A 173 8.53 -11.82 2.35
N GLN A 174 7.95 -12.74 3.11
CA GLN A 174 8.69 -13.85 3.70
C GLN A 174 8.13 -15.19 3.24
N ILE A 175 9.00 -16.03 2.66
CA ILE A 175 8.64 -17.35 2.20
C ILE A 175 9.29 -18.41 3.09
N VAL A 176 8.48 -19.29 3.66
CA VAL A 176 8.90 -20.36 4.58
C VAL A 176 8.34 -21.69 4.09
N SER A 177 9.14 -22.74 4.14
CA SER A 177 8.68 -24.10 3.92
C SER A 177 8.74 -24.85 5.24
N PRO A 178 7.62 -24.92 6.00
CA PRO A 178 7.58 -25.60 7.30
C PRO A 178 7.67 -27.11 7.16
N GLU A 179 7.17 -27.66 6.06
CA GLU A 179 7.15 -29.09 5.74
C GLU A 179 7.47 -29.28 4.26
N PRO A 180 7.92 -30.48 3.84
CA PRO A 180 8.15 -30.79 2.43
C PRO A 180 6.89 -30.53 1.59
N CYS A 181 7.06 -29.88 0.45
CA CYS A 181 5.98 -29.53 -0.50
C CYS A 181 4.96 -28.50 0.05
N VAL A 182 5.14 -27.93 1.24
CA VAL A 182 4.31 -26.86 1.78
C VAL A 182 5.08 -25.55 1.76
N VAL A 183 4.48 -24.52 1.18
CA VAL A 183 5.04 -23.18 1.09
C VAL A 183 4.07 -22.19 1.73
N HIS A 184 4.54 -21.51 2.76
CA HIS A 184 3.82 -20.39 3.38
C HIS A 184 4.43 -19.08 2.89
N VAL A 185 3.59 -18.22 2.35
CA VAL A 185 3.96 -16.88 1.88
C VAL A 185 3.31 -15.86 2.80
N TYR A 186 4.13 -15.16 3.57
CA TYR A 186 3.70 -14.06 4.43
C TYR A 186 3.96 -12.74 3.71
N VAL A 187 3.01 -11.82 3.79
CA VAL A 187 3.09 -10.52 3.12
C VAL A 187 2.74 -9.42 4.10
N VAL A 188 3.48 -8.33 4.02
CA VAL A 188 3.18 -7.06 4.69
C VAL A 188 3.08 -5.99 3.62
N LEU A 189 2.01 -5.21 3.67
CA LEU A 189 1.76 -4.09 2.78
C LEU A 189 2.41 -2.81 3.33
N ASP A 190 2.45 -1.78 2.50
CA ASP A 190 3.00 -0.48 2.85
C ASP A 190 2.45 0.05 4.19
N GLY A 191 3.31 0.67 4.96
CA GLY A 191 2.97 1.14 6.31
C GLY A 191 2.81 0.03 7.36
N GLY A 192 3.17 -1.22 7.04
CA GLY A 192 3.07 -2.36 7.93
C GLY A 192 1.65 -2.91 8.08
N VAL A 193 0.79 -2.64 7.11
CA VAL A 193 -0.59 -3.16 7.08
C VAL A 193 -0.58 -4.64 6.70
N LEU A 194 -1.38 -5.45 7.38
CA LEU A 194 -1.57 -6.85 7.01
C LEU A 194 -2.71 -6.99 5.98
N PRO A 195 -2.52 -7.82 4.93
CA PRO A 195 -3.59 -8.12 3.99
C PRO A 195 -4.79 -8.75 4.69
N THR A 196 -5.98 -8.41 4.24
CA THR A 196 -7.23 -9.01 4.69
C THR A 196 -7.29 -10.51 4.34
N GLU A 197 -8.24 -11.24 4.93
CA GLU A 197 -8.43 -12.66 4.61
C GLU A 197 -8.71 -12.87 3.12
N THR A 198 -9.60 -12.06 2.54
CA THR A 198 -9.95 -12.10 1.11
C THR A 198 -8.72 -11.87 0.22
N GLU A 199 -7.91 -10.84 0.50
CA GLU A 199 -6.69 -10.56 -0.26
C GLU A 199 -5.66 -11.68 -0.16
N ARG A 200 -5.54 -12.32 1.01
CA ARG A 200 -4.65 -13.49 1.19
C ARG A 200 -5.14 -14.71 0.42
N GLU A 201 -6.46 -14.93 0.33
CA GLU A 201 -7.05 -16.00 -0.47
C GLU A 201 -6.85 -15.75 -1.97
N GLU A 202 -7.01 -14.51 -2.44
CA GLU A 202 -6.72 -14.10 -3.82
C GLU A 202 -5.25 -14.31 -4.17
N LEU A 203 -4.34 -13.89 -3.31
CA LEU A 203 -2.90 -14.12 -3.49
C LEU A 203 -2.58 -15.62 -3.52
N ALA A 204 -3.16 -16.41 -2.61
CA ALA A 204 -2.96 -17.85 -2.60
C ALA A 204 -3.48 -18.50 -3.89
N ALA A 205 -4.64 -18.08 -4.40
CA ALA A 205 -5.19 -18.55 -5.67
C ALA A 205 -4.28 -18.20 -6.83
N TYR A 206 -3.77 -16.96 -6.88
CA TYR A 206 -2.82 -16.51 -7.89
C TYR A 206 -1.52 -17.34 -7.88
N LEU A 207 -0.90 -17.51 -6.71
CA LEU A 207 0.35 -18.26 -6.56
C LEU A 207 0.20 -19.77 -6.83
N ASN A 208 -1.00 -20.32 -6.67
CA ASN A 208 -1.30 -21.71 -7.01
C ASN A 208 -1.58 -21.93 -8.52
N GLY A 209 -1.47 -20.90 -9.34
CA GLY A 209 -1.60 -21.02 -10.80
C GLY A 209 -0.59 -22.00 -11.40
N ASP A 210 -1.01 -22.74 -12.43
CA ASP A 210 -0.22 -23.82 -13.05
C ASP A 210 1.10 -23.35 -13.66
N THR A 211 1.24 -22.07 -13.96
CA THR A 211 2.45 -21.47 -14.55
C THR A 211 3.38 -20.82 -13.53
N ILE A 212 2.96 -20.77 -12.27
CA ILE A 212 3.68 -20.05 -11.19
C ILE A 212 4.38 -21.03 -10.25
N ARG A 213 3.64 -21.99 -9.70
CA ARG A 213 4.20 -22.94 -8.74
C ARG A 213 4.72 -24.21 -9.39
N PRO A 214 5.73 -24.90 -8.79
CA PRO A 214 6.01 -26.29 -9.07
C PRO A 214 4.79 -27.18 -8.79
N LEU A 215 4.64 -28.28 -9.54
CA LEU A 215 3.52 -29.19 -9.39
C LEU A 215 3.39 -29.81 -8.00
N THR A 216 4.51 -29.90 -7.27
CA THR A 216 4.59 -30.51 -5.94
C THR A 216 4.24 -29.55 -4.81
N ASP A 217 4.28 -28.23 -5.05
CA ASP A 217 4.14 -27.25 -4.00
C ASP A 217 2.65 -26.96 -3.72
N ILE A 218 2.32 -26.89 -2.44
CA ILE A 218 1.04 -26.41 -1.92
C ILE A 218 1.31 -25.05 -1.29
N VAL A 219 0.85 -23.99 -1.94
CA VAL A 219 1.09 -22.62 -1.51
C VAL A 219 -0.10 -22.10 -0.71
N SER A 220 0.16 -21.53 0.45
CA SER A 220 -0.83 -20.85 1.28
C SER A 220 -0.29 -19.50 1.78
N CYS A 221 -1.18 -18.56 2.04
CA CYS A 221 -0.85 -17.21 2.50
C CYS A 221 -1.47 -16.96 3.88
N PRO A 222 -0.86 -17.50 4.97
CA PRO A 222 -1.35 -17.25 6.31
C PRO A 222 -1.12 -15.79 6.74
N ALA A 223 -1.88 -15.32 7.74
CA ALA A 223 -1.64 -14.02 8.34
C ALA A 223 -0.29 -14.02 9.07
N ALA A 224 0.46 -12.92 8.98
CA ALA A 224 1.61 -12.71 9.84
C ALA A 224 1.16 -12.46 11.29
N GLU A 225 1.97 -12.88 12.26
CA GLU A 225 1.71 -12.63 13.68
C GLU A 225 2.26 -11.25 14.05
N GLU A 226 1.40 -10.42 14.64
CA GLU A 226 1.80 -9.11 15.14
C GLU A 226 2.33 -9.21 16.58
N VAL A 227 3.48 -8.60 16.82
CA VAL A 227 4.06 -8.47 18.15
C VAL A 227 3.91 -7.02 18.61
N PRO A 228 2.93 -6.70 19.46
CA PRO A 228 2.74 -5.35 19.96
C PRO A 228 3.88 -4.94 20.90
N TYR A 229 4.30 -3.67 20.82
CA TYR A 229 5.27 -3.08 21.73
C TYR A 229 4.93 -1.61 21.98
N ASP A 230 5.32 -1.11 23.16
CA ASP A 230 5.13 0.28 23.54
C ASP A 230 6.44 1.06 23.46
N ILE A 231 6.37 2.29 22.95
CA ILE A 231 7.51 3.22 22.96
C ILE A 231 7.33 4.26 24.05
N SER A 232 8.26 4.28 25.02
CA SER A 232 8.33 5.32 26.04
C SER A 232 9.69 6.02 25.95
N LEU A 233 9.67 7.29 25.53
CA LEU A 233 10.88 8.07 25.30
C LEU A 233 10.90 9.32 26.15
N THR A 234 12.01 9.52 26.88
CA THR A 234 12.29 10.76 27.61
C THR A 234 13.55 11.41 27.07
N TYR A 235 13.46 12.67 26.70
CA TYR A 235 14.58 13.42 26.15
C TYR A 235 14.68 14.82 26.74
N TRP A 236 15.83 15.43 26.65
CA TRP A 236 16.10 16.79 27.14
C TRP A 236 16.65 17.66 26.02
N ILE A 237 16.12 18.87 25.92
CA ILE A 237 16.57 19.87 24.97
C ILE A 237 17.56 20.80 25.70
N ALA A 238 18.74 21.02 25.13
CA ALA A 238 19.74 21.90 25.69
C ALA A 238 19.21 23.34 25.84
N SER A 239 19.60 24.05 26.90
CA SER A 239 19.09 25.39 27.19
C SER A 239 19.35 26.41 26.03
N ARG A 240 20.43 26.22 25.29
CA ARG A 240 20.76 27.05 24.11
C ARG A 240 19.75 26.85 22.96
N ASP A 241 19.08 25.71 22.88
CA ASP A 241 18.21 25.29 21.78
C ASP A 241 16.72 25.42 22.14
N GLN A 242 16.39 25.95 23.32
CA GLN A 242 15.01 26.10 23.82
C GLN A 242 14.11 26.93 22.91
N LYS A 243 14.69 27.92 22.17
CA LYS A 243 13.93 28.73 21.20
C LYS A 243 13.41 27.90 20.02
N SER A 244 14.04 26.75 19.75
CA SER A 244 13.68 25.82 18.69
C SER A 244 12.97 24.57 19.22
N ALA A 245 12.53 24.58 20.48
CA ALA A 245 11.96 23.41 21.15
C ALA A 245 10.80 22.79 20.37
N GLY A 246 9.89 23.60 19.83
CA GLY A 246 8.77 23.09 19.01
C GLY A 246 9.23 22.38 17.72
N THR A 247 10.25 22.93 17.05
CA THR A 247 10.81 22.30 15.83
C THR A 247 11.51 20.98 16.20
N ILE A 248 12.26 20.97 17.30
CA ILE A 248 12.95 19.75 17.78
C ILE A 248 11.92 18.68 18.16
N GLN A 249 10.85 19.07 18.85
CA GLN A 249 9.78 18.15 19.19
C GLN A 249 9.16 17.50 17.95
N ALA A 250 8.79 18.29 16.95
CA ALA A 250 8.25 17.77 15.68
C ALA A 250 9.24 16.85 14.97
N GLN A 251 10.55 17.15 15.01
CA GLN A 251 11.59 16.28 14.47
C GLN A 251 11.71 14.96 15.24
N VAL A 252 11.55 14.97 16.56
CA VAL A 252 11.57 13.75 17.37
C VAL A 252 10.34 12.90 17.08
N GLU A 253 9.17 13.50 16.99
CA GLU A 253 7.93 12.80 16.61
C GLU A 253 8.11 12.15 15.22
N ALA A 254 8.56 12.89 14.22
CA ALA A 254 8.86 12.34 12.90
C ALA A 254 9.93 11.23 12.91
N ALA A 255 10.93 11.31 13.81
CA ALA A 255 11.94 10.27 13.95
C ALA A 255 11.38 8.99 14.60
N VAL A 256 10.40 9.13 15.50
CA VAL A 256 9.67 7.99 16.08
C VAL A 256 8.80 7.33 15.02
N ASP A 257 8.02 8.09 14.26
CA ASP A 257 7.19 7.58 13.16
C ASP A 257 8.04 6.84 12.11
N ALA A 258 9.19 7.44 11.74
CA ALA A 258 10.15 6.80 10.84
C ALA A 258 10.77 5.52 11.41
N TYR A 259 10.96 5.43 12.74
CA TYR A 259 11.40 4.22 13.41
C TYR A 259 10.30 3.15 13.40
N GLU A 260 9.06 3.51 13.70
CA GLU A 260 7.92 2.59 13.67
C GLU A 260 7.75 1.97 12.27
N SER A 261 7.76 2.80 11.23
CA SER A 261 7.70 2.33 9.84
C SER A 261 8.86 1.40 9.50
N TRP A 262 10.08 1.77 9.91
CA TRP A 262 11.25 0.94 9.69
C TRP A 262 11.17 -0.40 10.45
N GLN A 263 10.59 -0.40 11.66
CA GLN A 263 10.47 -1.59 12.51
C GLN A 263 9.42 -2.59 12.00
N ARG A 264 8.39 -2.12 11.29
CA ARG A 264 7.27 -2.92 10.76
C ARG A 264 7.65 -3.81 9.58
N LYS A 265 8.72 -4.61 9.73
CA LYS A 265 9.14 -5.62 8.75
C LYS A 265 9.25 -6.98 9.40
N MET A 266 8.95 -8.03 8.63
CA MET A 266 8.98 -9.41 9.14
C MET A 266 10.38 -9.83 9.56
N GLY A 267 10.45 -10.60 10.66
CA GLY A 267 11.71 -11.15 11.17
C GLY A 267 12.69 -10.13 11.72
N ARG A 268 12.26 -8.88 11.92
CA ARG A 268 13.09 -7.84 12.50
C ARG A 268 12.89 -7.77 14.02
N ASP A 269 13.96 -7.98 14.78
CA ASP A 269 13.95 -7.79 16.23
C ASP A 269 13.73 -6.32 16.59
N ILE A 270 13.00 -6.07 17.70
CA ILE A 270 12.81 -4.72 18.23
C ILE A 270 14.16 -4.16 18.67
N ASN A 271 14.61 -3.09 18.00
CA ASN A 271 15.93 -2.49 18.19
C ASN A 271 15.87 -1.09 18.84
N PRO A 272 15.91 -0.98 20.18
CA PRO A 272 15.88 0.33 20.84
C PRO A 272 17.09 1.23 20.50
N THR A 273 18.22 0.64 20.11
CA THR A 273 19.44 1.39 19.77
C THR A 273 19.23 2.20 18.48
N GLU A 274 18.50 1.66 17.53
CA GLU A 274 18.14 2.36 16.27
C GLU A 274 17.23 3.56 16.57
N LEU A 275 16.24 3.40 17.44
CA LEU A 275 15.39 4.51 17.90
C LEU A 275 16.24 5.63 18.52
N VAL A 276 17.13 5.28 19.46
CA VAL A 276 18.02 6.24 20.08
C VAL A 276 18.92 6.95 19.06
N TYR A 277 19.43 6.21 18.08
CA TYR A 277 20.24 6.78 17.00
C TYR A 277 19.47 7.83 16.19
N ARG A 278 18.25 7.53 15.77
CA ARG A 278 17.40 8.43 14.98
C ARG A 278 17.02 9.70 15.77
N VAL A 279 16.62 9.52 17.03
CA VAL A 279 16.25 10.63 17.90
C VAL A 279 17.47 11.52 18.21
N ARG A 280 18.65 10.95 18.38
CA ARG A 280 19.90 11.75 18.56
C ARG A 280 20.22 12.66 17.39
N ALA A 281 19.89 12.27 16.18
CA ALA A 281 20.09 13.11 15.00
C ALA A 281 19.28 14.42 15.04
N CYS A 282 18.25 14.51 15.89
CA CYS A 282 17.41 15.69 16.06
C CYS A 282 18.04 16.78 16.96
N LEU A 283 19.36 16.83 17.10
CA LEU A 283 20.09 17.80 17.93
C LEU A 283 19.75 17.73 19.44
N LEU A 284 19.40 16.57 19.93
CA LEU A 284 19.08 16.36 21.34
C LEU A 284 20.34 16.17 22.19
N TYR A 285 20.32 16.73 23.38
CA TYR A 285 21.28 16.42 24.41
C TYR A 285 20.87 15.13 25.11
N THR A 286 21.55 14.04 24.85
CA THR A 286 21.35 12.81 25.60
C THR A 286 22.09 12.90 26.93
N SER A 287 21.44 12.46 28.01
CA SER A 287 21.96 12.44 29.38
C SER A 287 23.49 12.32 29.45
N PRO A 288 24.18 13.20 30.18
CA PRO A 288 25.62 13.11 30.31
C PRO A 288 25.99 11.71 30.82
N SER A 289 26.98 11.11 30.17
CA SER A 289 27.57 9.86 30.64
C SER A 289 27.91 9.98 32.13
N PRO A 290 27.77 8.91 32.94
CA PRO A 290 28.24 8.94 34.34
C PRO A 290 29.68 9.45 34.50
N ARG A 291 30.49 9.45 33.44
CA ARG A 291 31.83 10.01 33.40
C ARG A 291 31.89 11.52 33.34
N ASP A 292 30.82 12.18 32.86
CA ASP A 292 30.77 13.65 32.76
C ASP A 292 30.33 14.34 34.04
N ARG A 293 30.01 13.58 35.11
CA ARG A 293 29.66 14.09 36.45
C ARG A 293 30.85 14.37 37.38
N SER A 294 32.09 14.19 36.91
CA SER A 294 33.27 14.29 37.75
C SER A 294 34.13 15.51 37.48
N VAL A 295 33.57 16.66 37.06
CA VAL A 295 34.28 17.93 36.99
C VAL A 295 33.33 19.06 37.47
N SER A 296 33.29 19.26 38.77
CA SER A 296 33.01 20.54 39.41
C SER A 296 33.70 20.61 40.76
#